data_68bdc471e4cfd7ccc3ef69b3895e57a1
#
_entry.id   68bdc471e4cfd7ccc3ef69b3895e57a1
#
_cell.length_a   1.000
_cell.length_b   1.000
_cell.length_c   1.000
_cell.angle_alpha   90.00
_cell.angle_beta   90.00
_cell.angle_gamma   90.00
#
_symmetry.space_group_name_H-M   'P 1'
#
loop_
_entity.id
_entity.type
_entity.pdbx_description
1 polymer ?
#
loop_
_entity_poly.entity_id
_entity_poly.type
_entity_poly.pdbx_seq_one_letter_code
_entity_poly.pdbx_strand_id
1 'polypeptide(L)'
;MALQKRYKLALENKIDQLWHQGYCVLERWELAAWFNRERITNVVWREIQEYWEESFDLTANEKLLKVIKCDKTTTPQTFVVIQAKRAKDMATMAS
;
A
#
# COMPACT_ATOMS: atom_id res chain seq x y z
N MET A 1 11.67 6.44 9.96
CA MET A 1 10.80 7.64 10.11
C MET A 1 9.74 7.36 11.15
N ALA A 2 9.53 8.26 12.07
CA ALA A 2 8.51 8.08 13.09
C ALA A 2 7.18 8.67 12.62
N LEU A 3 6.15 7.86 12.57
CA LEU A 3 4.81 8.31 12.27
C LEU A 3 4.13 8.81 13.53
N GLN A 4 3.33 9.86 13.42
CA GLN A 4 2.46 10.26 14.51
C GLN A 4 1.46 9.13 14.79
N LYS A 5 1.07 9.00 16.05
CA LYS A 5 0.20 7.89 16.48
C LYS A 5 -1.08 7.77 15.65
N ARG A 6 -1.73 8.90 15.36
CA ARG A 6 -2.96 8.89 14.54
C ARG A 6 -2.72 8.39 13.11
N TYR A 7 -1.56 8.70 12.54
CA TYR A 7 -1.21 8.27 11.19
C TYR A 7 -0.81 6.80 11.18
N LYS A 8 -0.14 6.36 12.24
CA LYS A 8 0.20 4.95 12.41
C LYS A 8 -1.07 4.09 12.45
N LEU A 9 -2.08 4.52 13.20
CA LEU A 9 -3.36 3.81 13.26
C LEU A 9 -4.06 3.78 11.91
N ALA A 10 -4.03 4.88 11.17
CA ALA A 10 -4.61 4.93 9.83
C ALA A 10 -3.89 3.95 8.89
N LEU A 11 -2.57 3.90 8.94
CA LEU A 11 -1.78 2.96 8.14
C LEU A 11 -2.08 1.52 8.54
N GLU A 12 -2.17 1.23 9.84
CA GLU A 12 -2.51 -0.10 10.32
C GLU A 12 -3.86 -0.57 9.81
N ASN A 13 -4.86 0.33 9.75
CA ASN A 13 -6.16 0.00 9.19
C ASN A 13 -6.06 -0.38 7.71
N LYS A 14 -5.23 0.32 6.95
CA LYS A 14 -4.99 -0.01 5.54
C LYS A 14 -4.27 -1.35 5.39
N ILE A 15 -3.33 -1.63 6.27
CA ILE A 15 -2.61 -2.91 6.29
C ILE A 15 -3.59 -4.06 6.60
N ASP A 16 -4.51 -3.86 7.55
CA ASP A 16 -5.53 -4.85 7.86
C ASP A 16 -6.46 -5.08 6.67
N GLN A 17 -6.85 -4.02 5.98
CA GLN A 17 -7.65 -4.13 4.77
C GLN A 17 -6.92 -4.94 3.70
N LEU A 18 -5.63 -4.67 3.53
CA LEU A 18 -4.78 -5.38 2.58
C LEU A 18 -4.72 -6.88 2.91
N TRP A 19 -4.63 -7.22 4.19
CA TRP A 19 -4.62 -8.62 4.63
C TRP A 19 -5.95 -9.32 4.34
N HIS A 20 -7.06 -8.70 4.73
CA HIS A 20 -8.38 -9.33 4.63
C HIS A 20 -8.95 -9.30 3.21
N GLN A 21 -8.79 -8.20 2.49
CA GLN A 21 -9.38 -8.01 1.18
C GLN A 21 -8.41 -8.26 0.03
N GLY A 22 -7.12 -8.26 0.30
CA GLY A 22 -6.10 -8.45 -0.73
C GLY A 22 -5.65 -7.15 -1.40
N TYR A 23 -6.27 -6.03 -1.08
CA TYR A 23 -5.88 -4.72 -1.60
C TYR A 23 -6.28 -3.62 -0.63
N CYS A 24 -5.68 -2.45 -0.79
CA CYS A 24 -6.14 -1.23 -0.16
C CYS A 24 -5.87 -0.06 -1.09
N VAL A 25 -6.64 1.01 -0.90
CA VAL A 25 -6.53 2.24 -1.70
C VAL A 25 -5.86 3.30 -0.85
N LEU A 26 -4.83 3.93 -1.40
CA LEU A 26 -4.10 5.00 -0.74
C LEU A 26 -4.19 6.27 -1.59
N GLU A 27 -4.50 7.38 -0.94
CA GLU A 27 -4.54 8.67 -1.59
C GLU A 27 -3.20 9.38 -1.39
N ARG A 28 -2.77 10.15 -2.41
CA ARG A 28 -1.52 10.89 -2.34
C ARG A 28 -1.45 11.81 -1.11
N TRP A 29 -2.53 12.51 -0.81
CA TRP A 29 -2.58 13.41 0.34
C TRP A 29 -2.38 12.68 1.67
N GLU A 30 -2.91 11.44 1.79
CA GLU A 30 -2.72 10.63 2.97
C GLU A 30 -1.24 10.28 3.16
N LEU A 31 -0.60 9.82 2.09
CA LEU A 31 0.81 9.45 2.14
C LEU A 31 1.69 10.65 2.44
N ALA A 32 1.40 11.79 1.84
CA ALA A 32 2.13 13.03 2.10
C ALA A 32 2.01 13.44 3.57
N ALA A 33 0.80 13.34 4.13
CA ALA A 33 0.56 13.68 5.53
C ALA A 33 1.23 12.68 6.47
N TRP A 34 1.06 11.38 6.22
CA TRP A 34 1.58 10.34 7.11
C TRP A 34 3.10 10.34 7.19
N PHE A 35 3.76 10.49 6.04
CA PHE A 35 5.21 10.42 5.97
C PHE A 35 5.88 11.80 5.93
N ASN A 36 5.09 12.86 6.03
CA ASN A 36 5.58 14.25 6.00
C ASN A 36 6.48 14.52 4.80
N ARG A 37 6.02 14.16 3.61
CA ARG A 37 6.76 14.28 2.37
C ARG A 37 5.89 14.88 1.28
N GLU A 38 6.49 15.76 0.48
CA GLU A 38 5.82 16.32 -0.71
C GLU A 38 5.81 15.34 -1.87
N ARG A 39 6.84 14.50 -1.97
CA ARG A 39 6.98 13.51 -3.04
C ARG A 39 6.78 12.11 -2.51
N ILE A 40 6.05 11.32 -3.27
CA ILE A 40 5.89 9.91 -2.98
C ILE A 40 6.99 9.15 -3.72
N THR A 41 7.99 8.71 -2.96
CA THR A 41 9.17 8.04 -3.49
C THR A 41 9.21 6.58 -3.04
N ASN A 42 10.21 5.85 -3.52
CA ASN A 42 10.42 4.45 -3.11
C ASN A 42 10.60 4.30 -1.60
N VAL A 43 11.03 5.34 -0.91
CA VAL A 43 11.17 5.31 0.56
C VAL A 43 9.82 5.08 1.22
N VAL A 44 8.77 5.76 0.74
CA VAL A 44 7.40 5.59 1.25
C VAL A 44 6.93 4.15 1.05
N TRP A 45 7.10 3.62 -0.15
CA TRP A 45 6.67 2.26 -0.47
C TRP A 45 7.44 1.22 0.34
N ARG A 46 8.73 1.46 0.57
CA ARG A 46 9.56 0.59 1.39
C ARG A 46 9.08 0.57 2.84
N GLU A 47 8.72 1.71 3.39
CA GLU A 47 8.21 1.79 4.76
C GLU A 47 6.87 1.06 4.91
N ILE A 48 5.99 1.18 3.91
CA ILE A 48 4.72 0.45 3.90
C ILE A 48 4.99 -1.05 3.82
N GLN A 49 5.94 -1.47 2.99
CA GLN A 49 6.33 -2.87 2.89
C GLN A 49 6.85 -3.40 4.23
N GLU A 50 7.65 -2.62 4.94
CA GLU A 50 8.15 -2.99 6.27
C GLU A 50 7.02 -3.16 7.27
N TYR A 51 6.05 -2.24 7.29
CA TYR A 51 4.88 -2.37 8.15
C TYR A 51 4.10 -3.63 7.84
N TRP A 52 3.94 -3.94 6.56
CA TRP A 52 3.26 -5.17 6.13
C TRP A 52 3.97 -6.41 6.66
N GLU A 53 5.29 -6.47 6.50
CA GLU A 53 6.09 -7.62 6.95
C GLU A 53 6.13 -7.75 8.46
N GLU A 54 6.10 -6.65 9.20
CA GLU A 54 6.12 -6.65 10.65
C GLU A 54 4.76 -6.97 11.27
N SER A 55 3.68 -6.70 10.56
CA SER A 55 2.33 -6.86 11.09
C SER A 55 1.84 -8.29 11.10
N PHE A 56 2.40 -9.15 10.27
CA PHE A 56 1.93 -10.53 10.09
C PHE A 56 3.10 -11.48 9.92
N ASP A 57 2.88 -12.73 10.29
CA ASP A 57 3.84 -13.81 10.04
C ASP A 57 3.61 -14.32 8.62
N LEU A 58 4.38 -13.77 7.67
CA LEU A 58 4.14 -13.95 6.25
C LEU A 58 5.11 -14.95 5.63
N THR A 59 4.60 -15.77 4.70
CA THR A 59 5.46 -16.55 3.82
C THR A 59 6.13 -15.63 2.79
N ALA A 60 7.15 -16.15 2.09
CA ALA A 60 7.85 -15.36 1.07
C ALA A 60 6.91 -14.81 0.00
N ASN A 61 5.92 -15.60 -0.44
CA ASN A 61 4.95 -15.15 -1.44
C ASN A 61 3.99 -14.09 -0.89
N GLU A 62 3.63 -14.21 0.38
CA GLU A 62 2.70 -13.27 1.02
C GLU A 62 3.33 -11.90 1.27
N LYS A 63 4.66 -11.82 1.31
CA LYS A 63 5.37 -10.55 1.49
C LYS A 63 5.31 -9.65 0.25
N LEU A 64 5.07 -10.23 -0.92
CA LEU A 64 5.13 -9.50 -2.18
C LEU A 64 3.89 -8.62 -2.36
N LEU A 65 4.11 -7.32 -2.50
CA LEU A 65 3.08 -6.33 -2.75
C LEU A 65 3.36 -5.62 -4.07
N LYS A 66 2.30 -5.22 -4.75
CA LYS A 66 2.38 -4.39 -5.96
C LYS A 66 1.62 -3.10 -5.72
N VAL A 67 2.12 -2.03 -6.30
CA VAL A 67 1.46 -0.72 -6.27
C VAL A 67 1.00 -0.39 -7.68
N ILE A 68 -0.27 -0.03 -7.82
CA ILE A 68 -0.86 0.37 -9.09
C ILE A 68 -1.20 1.84 -9.02
N LYS A 69 -0.68 2.61 -9.97
CA LYS A 69 -1.02 4.02 -10.11
C LYS A 69 -2.35 4.09 -10.87
N CYS A 70 -3.36 4.69 -10.26
CA CYS A 70 -4.72 4.64 -10.79
C CYS A 70 -5.03 5.72 -11.81
N ASP A 71 -4.18 6.73 -11.94
CA ASP A 71 -4.33 7.74 -12.98
C ASP A 71 -3.04 7.88 -13.77
N LYS A 72 -3.17 8.40 -14.99
CA LYS A 72 -2.06 8.49 -15.93
C LYS A 72 -1.34 9.83 -15.91
N THR A 73 -1.55 10.62 -14.87
CA THR A 73 -0.89 11.91 -14.76
C THR A 73 0.56 11.72 -14.33
N THR A 74 1.36 12.77 -14.49
CA THR A 74 2.74 12.77 -13.99
C THR A 74 2.78 12.80 -12.46
N THR A 75 1.65 13.15 -11.83
CA THR A 75 1.52 13.20 -10.37
C THR A 75 0.27 12.42 -9.95
N PRO A 76 0.36 11.06 -9.91
CA PRO A 76 -0.81 10.25 -9.56
C PRO A 76 -1.34 10.59 -8.17
N GLN A 77 -2.67 10.67 -8.05
CA GLN A 77 -3.33 11.02 -6.80
C GLN A 77 -3.81 9.79 -6.03
N THR A 78 -4.05 8.70 -6.73
CA THR A 78 -4.60 7.48 -6.13
C THR A 78 -3.73 6.29 -6.46
N PHE A 79 -3.48 5.46 -5.46
CA PHE A 79 -2.69 4.24 -5.60
C PHE A 79 -3.48 3.07 -5.02
N VAL A 80 -3.37 1.92 -5.66
CA VAL A 80 -3.89 0.66 -5.11
C VAL A 80 -2.71 -0.22 -4.77
N VAL A 81 -2.63 -0.66 -3.52
CA VAL A 81 -1.65 -1.65 -3.09
C VAL A 81 -2.36 -3.00 -3.07
N ILE A 82 -1.76 -3.99 -3.68
CA ILE A 82 -2.38 -5.30 -3.84
C ILE A 82 -1.36 -6.40 -3.49
N GLN A 83 -1.85 -7.47 -2.88
CA GLN A 83 -1.02 -8.66 -2.67
C GLN A 83 -0.75 -9.31 -4.03
N ALA A 84 0.53 -9.43 -4.38
CA ALA A 84 0.94 -9.99 -5.68
C ALA A 84 0.39 -11.40 -5.88
N LYS A 85 0.34 -12.19 -4.82
CA LYS A 85 -0.22 -13.54 -4.84
C LYS A 85 -1.69 -13.55 -5.29
N ARG A 86 -2.48 -12.61 -4.75
CA ARG A 86 -3.91 -12.54 -5.08
C ARG A 86 -4.17 -11.91 -6.44
N ALA A 87 -3.26 -11.08 -6.91
CA ALA A 87 -3.38 -10.46 -8.22
C ALA A 87 -3.41 -11.50 -9.35
N LYS A 88 -2.76 -12.63 -9.14
CA LYS A 88 -2.73 -13.72 -10.13
C LYS A 88 -4.06 -14.43 -10.24
N ASP A 89 -4.88 -14.37 -9.21
CA ASP A 89 -6.15 -15.06 -9.15
C ASP A 89 -7.30 -14.19 -9.67
N MET A 90 -7.01 -12.94 -10.04
CA MET A 90 -8.01 -12.02 -10.54
C MET A 90 -8.31 -12.32 -12.01
N ALA A 91 -9.57 -12.56 -12.31
CA ALA A 91 -10.01 -12.74 -13.70
C ALA A 91 -9.95 -11.40 -14.43
N THR A 92 -9.61 -11.47 -15.71
CA THR A 92 -9.66 -10.30 -16.58
C THR A 92 -11.12 -10.08 -17.01
N MET A 93 -11.65 -8.90 -16.71
CA MET A 93 -13.06 -8.60 -16.98
C MET A 93 -13.40 -8.63 -18.46
N ALA A 94 -12.40 -8.42 -19.30
CA ALA A 94 -12.60 -8.35 -20.75
C ALA A 94 -12.27 -9.66 -21.47
N SER A 95 -11.96 -10.70 -20.76
CA SER A 95 -11.64 -11.98 -21.38
C SER A 95 -12.87 -12.76 -21.78
#